data_931d2c8030f0026fc5070289c9452b1a
#
_entry.id   931d2c8030f0026fc5070289c9452b1a
#
_cell.length_a   1.000
_cell.length_b   1.000
_cell.length_c   1.000
_cell.angle_alpha   90.00
_cell.angle_beta   90.00
_cell.angle_gamma   90.00
#
_symmetry.space_group_name_H-M   'P 1'
#
loop_
_entity.id
_entity.type
_entity.pdbx_description
1 polymer ?
#
loop_
_entity_poly.entity_id
_entity_poly.type
_entity_poly.pdbx_seq_one_letter_code
_entity_poly.pdbx_strand_id
1 'polypeptide(L)'
;MAKHVVVMSVDAMVYEDLDILKNCKNTSRLLQEGALIKHIHTIYPSLTHPVHATCITGCYPDKTGVYSNEHFQAGELNPPWYNSLSDIQVETIFHAAKKAGLTTAACRWPVTANGDDVIDYLVPEIMDADLKDDLESVYIQLGSGRIM
;
A
#
# COMPACT_ATOMS: atom_id res chain seq x y z
N MET A 1 0.94 -15.00 -21.49
CA MET A 1 1.21 -14.46 -20.15
C MET A 1 0.96 -12.96 -20.15
N ALA A 2 0.33 -12.42 -19.12
CA ALA A 2 0.22 -10.96 -18.96
C ALA A 2 1.63 -10.35 -18.88
N LYS A 3 1.86 -9.25 -19.59
CA LYS A 3 3.15 -8.55 -19.55
C LYS A 3 3.28 -7.67 -18.31
N HIS A 4 2.15 -7.24 -17.75
CA HIS A 4 2.09 -6.32 -16.61
C HIS A 4 0.96 -6.76 -15.67
N VAL A 5 1.17 -6.54 -14.38
CA VAL A 5 0.15 -6.69 -13.33
C VAL A 5 0.02 -5.32 -12.64
N VAL A 6 -1.21 -4.84 -12.52
CA VAL A 6 -1.53 -3.61 -11.80
C VAL A 6 -2.48 -3.97 -10.67
N VAL A 7 -2.10 -3.61 -9.45
CA VAL A 7 -2.95 -3.74 -8.26
C VAL A 7 -3.38 -2.34 -7.86
N MET A 8 -4.69 -2.12 -7.74
CA MET A 8 -5.25 -0.85 -7.28
C MET A 8 -6.06 -1.11 -6.00
N SER A 9 -5.67 -0.44 -4.93
CA SER A 9 -6.44 -0.39 -3.70
C SER A 9 -7.19 0.94 -3.62
N VAL A 10 -8.47 0.88 -3.30
CA VAL A 10 -9.30 2.08 -3.07
C VAL A 10 -9.77 2.01 -1.62
N ASP A 11 -9.14 2.79 -0.77
CA ASP A 11 -9.45 2.83 0.66
C ASP A 11 -10.86 3.39 0.88
N ALA A 12 -11.52 2.92 1.94
CA ALA A 12 -12.87 3.31 2.33
C ALA A 12 -13.99 3.04 1.29
N MET A 13 -13.71 2.39 0.16
CA MET A 13 -14.73 1.98 -0.80
C MET A 13 -15.50 0.77 -0.25
N VAL A 14 -16.83 0.85 -0.28
CA VAL A 14 -17.72 -0.22 0.17
C VAL A 14 -18.45 -0.87 -1.01
N TYR A 15 -19.05 -2.04 -0.76
CA TYR A 15 -19.73 -2.80 -1.81
C TYR A 15 -20.89 -2.01 -2.47
N GLU A 16 -21.59 -1.18 -1.70
CA GLU A 16 -22.70 -0.34 -2.15
C GLU A 16 -22.26 0.71 -3.19
N ASP A 17 -21.00 1.14 -3.16
CA ASP A 17 -20.45 2.09 -4.14
C ASP A 17 -20.43 1.49 -5.57
N LEU A 18 -20.49 0.17 -5.70
CA LEU A 18 -20.57 -0.49 -6.99
C LEU A 18 -21.84 -0.10 -7.75
N ASP A 19 -22.92 0.30 -7.06
CA ASP A 19 -24.14 0.76 -7.71
C ASP A 19 -23.96 2.07 -8.48
N ILE A 20 -23.01 2.89 -8.04
CA ILE A 20 -22.60 4.12 -8.72
C ILE A 20 -21.53 3.78 -9.77
N LEU A 21 -20.52 3.02 -9.39
CA LEU A 21 -19.34 2.71 -10.20
C LEU A 21 -19.69 1.92 -11.47
N LYS A 22 -20.72 1.07 -11.45
CA LYS A 22 -21.19 0.35 -12.64
C LYS A 22 -21.70 1.26 -13.77
N ASN A 23 -22.03 2.53 -13.44
CA ASN A 23 -22.44 3.53 -14.43
C ASN A 23 -21.26 4.34 -14.97
N CYS A 24 -20.07 4.20 -14.40
CA CYS A 24 -18.85 4.83 -14.89
C CYS A 24 -18.25 3.99 -16.02
N LYS A 25 -17.92 4.61 -17.15
CA LYS A 25 -17.49 3.95 -18.39
C LYS A 25 -16.41 2.87 -18.19
N ASN A 26 -15.36 3.20 -17.46
CA ASN A 26 -14.22 2.30 -17.29
C ASN A 26 -14.50 1.19 -16.28
N THR A 27 -15.15 1.51 -15.16
CA THR A 27 -15.51 0.53 -14.14
C THR A 27 -16.57 -0.44 -14.66
N SER A 28 -17.57 0.06 -15.40
CA SER A 28 -18.56 -0.80 -16.07
C SER A 28 -17.87 -1.84 -16.97
N ARG A 29 -16.87 -1.42 -17.76
CA ARG A 29 -16.12 -2.34 -18.61
C ARG A 29 -15.36 -3.37 -17.79
N LEU A 30 -14.67 -2.97 -16.71
CA LEU A 30 -13.97 -3.91 -15.84
C LEU A 30 -14.92 -4.93 -15.21
N LEU A 31 -16.10 -4.51 -14.79
CA LEU A 31 -17.12 -5.39 -14.21
C LEU A 31 -17.71 -6.38 -15.24
N GLN A 32 -17.78 -6.00 -16.53
CA GLN A 32 -18.29 -6.84 -17.60
C GLN A 32 -17.25 -7.85 -18.14
N GLU A 33 -15.98 -7.42 -18.23
CA GLU A 33 -14.89 -8.21 -18.83
C GLU A 33 -14.08 -9.00 -17.79
N GLY A 34 -14.19 -8.62 -16.50
CA GLY A 34 -13.44 -9.19 -15.38
C GLY A 34 -14.24 -10.14 -14.50
N ALA A 35 -13.70 -10.45 -13.34
CA ALA A 35 -14.35 -11.22 -12.30
C ALA A 35 -14.61 -10.33 -11.06
N LEU A 36 -15.77 -10.49 -10.43
CA LEU A 36 -16.15 -9.78 -9.23
C LEU A 36 -16.28 -10.77 -8.07
N ILE A 37 -15.54 -10.54 -6.99
CA ILE A 37 -15.70 -11.22 -5.72
C ILE A 37 -16.54 -10.30 -4.81
N LYS A 38 -17.75 -10.73 -4.48
CA LYS A 38 -18.73 -9.89 -3.76
C LYS A 38 -18.50 -9.80 -2.26
N HIS A 39 -17.92 -10.82 -1.65
CA HIS A 39 -17.70 -10.88 -0.21
C HIS A 39 -16.29 -11.32 0.08
N ILE A 40 -15.54 -10.43 0.73
CA ILE A 40 -14.19 -10.69 1.19
C ILE A 40 -14.16 -10.37 2.69
N HIS A 41 -13.60 -11.29 3.47
CA HIS A 41 -13.28 -11.01 4.86
C HIS A 41 -11.87 -10.42 4.94
N THR A 42 -11.77 -9.27 5.60
CA THR A 42 -10.48 -8.68 5.92
C THR A 42 -9.87 -9.33 7.16
N ILE A 43 -8.63 -8.97 7.47
CA ILE A 43 -7.95 -9.38 8.69
C ILE A 43 -8.45 -8.59 9.90
N TYR A 44 -8.05 -9.01 11.11
CA TYR A 44 -8.19 -8.23 12.33
C TYR A 44 -6.80 -7.88 12.89
N PRO A 45 -6.55 -6.60 13.23
CA PRO A 45 -7.44 -5.43 13.08
C PRO A 45 -7.58 -4.98 11.62
N SER A 46 -8.79 -4.52 11.25
CA SER A 46 -9.12 -4.05 9.91
C SER A 46 -8.76 -2.58 9.71
N LEU A 47 -7.49 -2.26 9.94
CA LEU A 47 -6.92 -0.93 9.78
C LEU A 47 -6.11 -0.85 8.49
N THR A 48 -5.93 0.35 7.95
CA THR A 48 -5.27 0.58 6.65
C THR A 48 -3.90 -0.09 6.56
N HIS A 49 -2.97 0.21 7.48
CA HIS A 49 -1.59 -0.29 7.40
C HIS A 49 -1.47 -1.81 7.60
N PRO A 50 -2.12 -2.42 8.61
CA PRO A 50 -2.11 -3.88 8.75
C PRO A 50 -2.68 -4.62 7.54
N VAL A 51 -3.79 -4.12 6.97
CA VAL A 51 -4.42 -4.75 5.79
C VAL A 51 -3.51 -4.63 4.57
N HIS A 52 -2.95 -3.45 4.28
CA HIS A 52 -2.07 -3.26 3.13
C HIS A 52 -0.75 -4.02 3.26
N ALA A 53 -0.17 -4.11 4.48
CA ALA A 53 0.98 -4.96 4.74
C ALA A 53 0.65 -6.44 4.49
N THR A 54 -0.53 -6.91 4.93
CA THR A 54 -1.01 -8.27 4.66
C THR A 54 -1.19 -8.53 3.17
N CYS A 55 -1.75 -7.58 2.41
CA CYS A 55 -1.96 -7.71 0.97
C CYS A 55 -0.66 -7.95 0.18
N ILE A 56 0.44 -7.30 0.57
CA ILE A 56 1.73 -7.42 -0.14
C ILE A 56 2.64 -8.52 0.41
N THR A 57 2.27 -9.18 1.51
CA THR A 57 3.07 -10.23 2.14
C THR A 57 2.38 -11.60 2.15
N GLY A 58 1.04 -11.62 2.12
CA GLY A 58 0.25 -12.81 2.38
C GLY A 58 0.32 -13.30 3.83
N CYS A 59 0.83 -12.48 4.75
CA CYS A 59 1.02 -12.81 6.17
C CYS A 59 0.12 -11.96 7.07
N TYR A 60 -0.34 -12.52 8.18
CA TYR A 60 -1.08 -11.80 9.21
C TYR A 60 -0.17 -10.88 10.04
N PRO A 61 -0.75 -9.92 10.79
CA PRO A 61 -0.01 -8.95 11.60
C PRO A 61 0.99 -9.54 12.60
N ASP A 62 0.74 -10.75 13.12
CA ASP A 62 1.67 -11.49 13.98
C ASP A 62 3.00 -11.84 13.29
N LYS A 63 3.02 -11.88 11.96
CA LYS A 63 4.21 -12.11 11.14
C LYS A 63 4.75 -10.82 10.52
N THR A 64 3.86 -9.94 10.06
CA THR A 64 4.32 -8.70 9.44
C THR A 64 4.89 -7.71 10.44
N GLY A 65 4.49 -7.78 11.72
CA GLY A 65 4.85 -6.80 12.75
C GLY A 65 4.01 -5.51 12.69
N VAL A 66 3.20 -5.33 11.64
CA VAL A 66 2.34 -4.16 11.45
C VAL A 66 0.93 -4.50 11.94
N TYR A 67 0.60 -4.06 13.16
CA TYR A 67 -0.66 -4.42 13.82
C TYR A 67 -1.58 -3.22 14.10
N SER A 68 -1.13 -2.00 13.78
CA SER A 68 -1.88 -0.74 13.89
C SER A 68 -1.47 0.17 12.72
N ASN A 69 -2.11 1.31 12.58
CA ASN A 69 -1.61 2.38 11.71
C ASN A 69 -0.40 3.07 12.34
N GLU A 70 -0.37 3.14 13.68
CA GLU A 70 0.64 3.85 14.46
C GLU A 70 1.44 2.89 15.34
N HIS A 71 2.71 3.21 15.57
CA HIS A 71 3.53 2.52 16.57
C HIS A 71 3.00 2.79 17.96
N PHE A 72 2.78 1.76 18.75
CA PHE A 72 2.42 1.96 20.15
C PHE A 72 3.62 2.52 20.94
N GLN A 73 3.44 3.69 21.55
CA GLN A 73 4.41 4.30 22.46
C GLN A 73 3.68 4.76 23.72
N ALA A 74 4.00 4.15 24.86
CA ALA A 74 3.35 4.47 26.11
C ALA A 74 3.59 5.94 26.52
N GLY A 75 2.49 6.69 26.73
CA GLY A 75 2.53 8.11 27.07
C GLY A 75 2.62 9.07 25.89
N GLU A 76 2.74 8.59 24.67
CA GLU A 76 2.72 9.41 23.45
C GLU A 76 1.28 9.50 22.91
N LEU A 77 0.80 10.73 22.67
CA LEU A 77 -0.54 10.98 22.13
C LEU A 77 -0.60 10.92 20.61
N ASN A 78 0.54 11.18 19.95
CA ASN A 78 0.66 11.16 18.48
C ASN A 78 1.90 10.36 18.11
N PRO A 79 1.87 9.04 18.27
CA PRO A 79 2.99 8.18 17.92
C PRO A 79 3.20 8.16 16.41
N PRO A 80 4.41 7.88 15.92
CA PRO A 80 4.68 7.80 14.49
C PRO A 80 3.90 6.66 13.86
N TRP A 81 3.55 6.85 12.59
CA TRP A 81 2.90 5.83 11.78
C TRP A 81 3.89 4.77 11.28
N TYR A 82 3.37 3.58 10.99
CA TYR A 82 4.10 2.54 10.26
C TYR A 82 4.23 2.97 8.79
N ASN A 83 5.31 3.61 8.40
CA ASN A 83 5.47 4.16 7.05
C ASN A 83 6.51 3.42 6.22
N SER A 84 7.57 2.93 6.86
CA SER A 84 8.71 2.36 6.16
C SER A 84 8.50 0.90 5.74
N LEU A 85 9.03 0.53 4.57
CA LEU A 85 9.04 -0.88 4.14
C LEU A 85 9.79 -1.77 5.15
N SER A 86 10.77 -1.22 5.87
CA SER A 86 11.51 -1.92 6.92
C SER A 86 10.69 -2.22 8.18
N ASP A 87 9.51 -1.61 8.35
CA ASP A 87 8.59 -1.96 9.44
C ASP A 87 7.98 -3.35 9.24
N ILE A 88 7.94 -3.82 7.98
CA ILE A 88 7.43 -5.14 7.64
C ILE A 88 8.53 -6.20 7.86
N GLN A 89 8.28 -7.11 8.80
CA GLN A 89 9.27 -8.10 9.28
C GLN A 89 9.42 -9.33 8.37
N VAL A 90 8.68 -9.40 7.27
CA VAL A 90 8.71 -10.51 6.30
C VAL A 90 8.88 -10.00 4.88
N GLU A 91 9.30 -10.86 3.96
CA GLU A 91 9.41 -10.49 2.55
C GLU A 91 8.07 -10.13 1.94
N THR A 92 8.08 -9.09 1.11
CA THR A 92 6.92 -8.64 0.36
C THR A 92 6.94 -9.15 -1.07
N ILE A 93 5.84 -8.97 -1.80
CA ILE A 93 5.76 -9.24 -3.24
C ILE A 93 6.81 -8.45 -4.04
N PHE A 94 7.22 -7.26 -3.57
CA PHE A 94 8.27 -6.46 -4.19
C PHE A 94 9.63 -7.15 -4.10
N HIS A 95 9.97 -7.73 -2.95
CA HIS A 95 11.18 -8.54 -2.79
C HIS A 95 11.17 -9.76 -3.73
N ALA A 96 10.05 -10.47 -3.80
CA ALA A 96 9.92 -11.62 -4.69
C ALA A 96 10.03 -11.23 -6.16
N ALA A 97 9.40 -10.14 -6.57
CA ALA A 97 9.46 -9.63 -7.93
C ALA A 97 10.89 -9.21 -8.31
N LYS A 98 11.59 -8.50 -7.44
CA LYS A 98 12.98 -8.11 -7.64
C LYS A 98 13.92 -9.32 -7.78
N LYS A 99 13.77 -10.33 -6.92
CA LYS A 99 14.50 -11.61 -7.05
C LYS A 99 14.24 -12.31 -8.38
N ALA A 100 13.02 -12.15 -8.92
CA ALA A 100 12.65 -12.70 -10.23
C ALA A 100 13.12 -11.82 -11.42
N GLY A 101 13.82 -10.73 -11.18
CA GLY A 101 14.30 -9.80 -12.21
C GLY A 101 13.18 -8.96 -12.84
N LEU A 102 12.07 -8.76 -12.14
CA LEU A 102 10.95 -7.94 -12.58
C LEU A 102 11.11 -6.52 -12.06
N THR A 103 10.66 -5.57 -12.88
CA THR A 103 10.56 -4.16 -12.49
C THR A 103 9.29 -3.93 -11.69
N THR A 104 9.41 -3.19 -10.59
CA THR A 104 8.33 -2.92 -9.65
C THR A 104 8.06 -1.43 -9.51
N ALA A 105 6.81 -1.10 -9.18
CA ALA A 105 6.40 0.26 -8.86
C ALA A 105 5.40 0.25 -7.70
N ALA A 106 5.50 1.22 -6.81
CA ALA A 106 4.49 1.50 -5.80
C ALA A 106 4.17 2.99 -5.80
N CYS A 107 2.87 3.30 -5.84
CA CYS A 107 2.37 4.66 -5.77
C CYS A 107 1.39 4.76 -4.61
N ARG A 108 1.79 5.46 -3.57
CA ARG A 108 1.00 5.68 -2.35
C ARG A 108 0.47 4.39 -1.71
N TRP A 109 1.21 3.30 -1.86
CA TRP A 109 0.90 2.09 -1.12
C TRP A 109 1.42 2.23 0.31
N PRO A 110 0.56 2.06 1.34
CA PRO A 110 0.97 2.17 2.73
C PRO A 110 2.16 1.27 3.09
N VAL A 111 2.98 1.74 4.02
CA VAL A 111 4.16 1.00 4.53
C VAL A 111 5.17 0.65 3.42
N THR A 112 5.44 1.58 2.51
CA THR A 112 6.45 1.39 1.44
C THR A 112 7.52 2.45 1.40
N ALA A 113 7.47 3.48 2.27
CA ALA A 113 8.51 4.50 2.34
C ALA A 113 9.88 3.86 2.60
N ASN A 114 10.93 4.49 2.10
CA ASN A 114 12.32 4.01 2.19
C ASN A 114 12.54 2.61 1.59
N GLY A 115 11.67 2.17 0.66
CA GLY A 115 11.77 0.87 -0.01
C GLY A 115 12.45 0.91 -1.37
N ASP A 116 13.20 1.95 -1.69
CA ASP A 116 13.86 2.20 -2.98
C ASP A 116 14.98 1.22 -3.31
N ASP A 117 15.49 0.49 -2.33
CA ASP A 117 16.39 -0.65 -2.51
C ASP A 117 15.68 -1.87 -3.11
N VAL A 118 14.35 -1.96 -2.96
CA VAL A 118 13.52 -3.09 -3.39
C VAL A 118 12.53 -2.70 -4.49
N ILE A 119 12.00 -1.47 -4.44
CA ILE A 119 10.98 -0.95 -5.36
C ILE A 119 11.64 0.01 -6.34
N ASP A 120 11.59 -0.30 -7.64
CA ASP A 120 12.32 0.47 -8.67
C ASP A 120 11.74 1.87 -8.89
N TYR A 121 10.40 2.00 -8.77
CA TYR A 121 9.69 3.29 -8.89
C TYR A 121 8.79 3.47 -7.68
N LEU A 122 9.18 4.35 -6.77
CA LEU A 122 8.51 4.55 -5.50
C LEU A 122 7.97 5.99 -5.38
N VAL A 123 6.68 6.11 -5.15
CA VAL A 123 6.02 7.32 -4.65
C VAL A 123 5.36 6.93 -3.32
N PRO A 124 6.00 7.19 -2.18
CA PRO A 124 5.48 6.78 -0.88
C PRO A 124 4.20 7.53 -0.50
N GLU A 125 3.46 6.98 0.45
CA GLU A 125 2.38 7.72 1.10
C GLU A 125 2.96 8.81 2.00
N ILE A 126 2.38 10.00 1.94
CA ILE A 126 2.76 11.13 2.79
C ILE A 126 1.62 11.39 3.76
N MET A 127 1.94 11.46 5.04
CA MET A 127 1.01 11.83 6.10
C MET A 127 1.01 13.34 6.35
N ASP A 128 -0.08 13.90 6.88
CA ASP A 128 -0.21 15.34 7.13
C ASP A 128 0.91 15.91 8.01
N ALA A 129 1.46 15.11 8.92
CA ALA A 129 2.58 15.50 9.78
C ALA A 129 3.86 15.78 8.97
N ASP A 130 4.00 15.18 7.80
CA ASP A 130 5.17 15.30 6.93
C ASP A 130 5.10 16.57 6.05
N LEU A 131 3.91 17.19 5.96
CA LEU A 131 3.66 18.34 5.09
C LEU A 131 4.19 19.69 5.63
N LYS A 132 5.02 19.67 6.66
CA LYS A 132 5.68 20.89 7.19
C LYS A 132 6.77 21.42 6.28
N ASP A 133 7.38 20.54 5.48
CA ASP A 133 8.41 20.86 4.50
C ASP A 133 7.80 20.96 3.09
N ASP A 134 8.58 21.38 2.11
CA ASP A 134 8.13 21.31 0.72
C ASP A 134 8.00 19.84 0.28
N LEU A 135 7.00 19.56 -0.57
CA LEU A 135 6.67 18.21 -0.98
C LEU A 135 7.83 17.47 -1.65
N GLU A 136 8.68 18.17 -2.40
CA GLU A 136 9.80 17.57 -3.10
C GLU A 136 10.83 17.04 -2.10
N SER A 137 11.17 17.83 -1.09
CA SER A 137 12.08 17.40 -0.01
C SER A 137 11.52 16.21 0.77
N VAL A 138 10.23 16.20 1.07
CA VAL A 138 9.56 15.09 1.76
C VAL A 138 9.64 13.81 0.93
N TYR A 139 9.33 13.87 -0.37
CA TYR A 139 9.41 12.70 -1.23
C TYR A 139 10.84 12.15 -1.36
N ILE A 140 11.84 13.03 -1.45
CA ILE A 140 13.26 12.63 -1.49
C ILE A 140 13.64 11.92 -0.19
N GLN A 141 13.27 12.45 0.97
CA GLN A 141 13.56 11.85 2.29
C GLN A 141 12.91 10.47 2.46
N LEU A 142 11.72 10.26 1.87
CA LEU A 142 10.99 9.00 1.95
C LEU A 142 11.36 7.98 0.85
N GLY A 143 12.45 8.23 0.12
CA GLY A 143 13.02 7.27 -0.81
C GLY A 143 12.50 7.33 -2.24
N SER A 144 11.80 8.41 -2.64
CA SER A 144 11.39 8.57 -4.05
C SER A 144 12.52 9.11 -4.94
N GLY A 145 13.69 8.51 -4.88
CA GLY A 145 14.92 8.96 -5.56
C GLY A 145 14.89 9.01 -7.09
N ARG A 146 13.75 8.79 -7.75
CA ARG A 146 13.61 8.89 -9.21
C ARG A 146 12.19 9.36 -9.57
N ILE A 147 11.85 10.58 -9.25
CA ILE A 147 10.78 11.27 -9.95
C ILE A 147 11.42 11.84 -11.23
N MET A 148 11.13 11.20 -12.37
CA MET A 148 11.45 11.77 -13.68
C MET A 148 10.33 12.70 -14.12
#